data_a2394e3794e440c68343c3bc9106c464
#
_entry.id   a2394e3794e440c68343c3bc9106c464
#
_cell.length_a   1.000
_cell.length_b   1.000
_cell.length_c   1.000
_cell.angle_alpha   90.00
_cell.angle_beta   90.00
_cell.angle_gamma   90.00
#
_symmetry.space_group_name_H-M   'P 1'
#
loop_
_entity.id
_entity.type
_entity.pdbx_description
1 polymer ?
#
loop_
_entity_poly.entity_id
_entity_poly.type
_entity_poly.pdbx_seq_one_letter_code
_entity_poly.pdbx_strand_id
1 'polypeptide(L)'
;MKRLTLLFGLLLAATLCTLPATDAAAESKPTKYNLCRKHPTDGPYIVYDAEKGAYTAVADKRGHVLAMPYDGGAVEVRSSRDAYLFSVTPHAVERGPWELPQAPKLFVTSDPHGDFQSFATLLQAHGVIDSGYRWSYGNNQLVVIGDIFDRGYDVLPLLWLMYKLEQEAADAGGAAVLLLGNHEGMVLAGD
;
A
#
# COMPACT_ATOMS: atom_id res chain seq x y z
N MET A 1 3.00 -29.90 -7.36
CA MET A 1 3.34 -28.91 -6.32
C MET A 1 2.84 -27.57 -6.82
N LYS A 2 1.70 -27.09 -6.29
CA LYS A 2 1.11 -25.82 -6.72
C LYS A 2 1.90 -24.68 -6.08
N ARG A 3 2.49 -23.80 -6.88
CA ARG A 3 3.22 -22.62 -6.42
C ARG A 3 2.20 -21.61 -5.87
N LEU A 4 2.34 -21.25 -4.62
CA LEU A 4 1.54 -20.23 -3.95
C LEU A 4 2.16 -18.88 -4.26
N THR A 5 1.58 -18.14 -5.19
CA THR A 5 1.99 -16.76 -5.51
C THR A 5 1.33 -15.86 -4.47
N LEU A 6 2.08 -15.44 -3.47
CA LEU A 6 1.61 -14.45 -2.50
C LEU A 6 1.75 -13.05 -3.11
N LEU A 7 0.67 -12.52 -3.64
CA LEU A 7 0.56 -11.08 -3.87
C LEU A 7 0.23 -10.41 -2.53
N PHE A 8 0.93 -9.35 -2.18
CA PHE A 8 0.73 -8.54 -0.98
C PHE A 8 -0.71 -7.96 -0.83
N GLY A 9 -1.50 -8.04 -1.89
CA GLY A 9 -2.91 -7.67 -1.90
C GLY A 9 -3.85 -8.66 -1.19
N LEU A 10 -3.35 -9.81 -0.75
CA LEU A 10 -4.24 -10.90 -0.34
C LEU A 10 -4.67 -10.81 1.13
N LEU A 11 -4.02 -10.04 1.97
CA LEU A 11 -4.30 -10.06 3.41
C LEU A 11 -5.46 -9.16 3.84
N LEU A 12 -5.83 -8.15 3.06
CA LEU A 12 -7.02 -7.34 3.38
C LEU A 12 -8.32 -7.86 2.76
N ALA A 13 -8.24 -8.79 1.81
CA ALA A 13 -9.42 -9.35 1.15
C ALA A 13 -10.24 -10.33 2.03
N ALA A 14 -9.66 -10.82 3.11
CA ALA A 14 -10.34 -11.82 3.95
C ALA A 14 -11.48 -11.23 4.81
N THR A 15 -11.55 -9.92 4.97
CA THR A 15 -12.57 -9.26 5.80
C THR A 15 -13.74 -8.68 4.99
N LEU A 16 -13.69 -8.75 3.65
CA LEU A 16 -14.83 -8.33 2.79
C LEU A 16 -15.75 -9.51 2.45
N CYS A 17 -15.77 -10.54 3.28
CA CYS A 17 -16.73 -11.64 3.13
C CYS A 17 -18.15 -11.18 3.47
N THR A 18 -18.98 -11.10 2.43
CA THR A 18 -20.45 -11.18 2.47
C THR A 18 -21.17 -10.22 3.41
N LEU A 19 -21.30 -8.97 3.01
CA LEU A 19 -22.47 -8.19 3.45
C LEU A 19 -23.56 -8.33 2.40
N PRO A 20 -24.73 -8.86 2.76
CA PRO A 20 -25.90 -8.79 1.88
C PRO A 20 -26.27 -7.31 1.70
N ALA A 21 -26.56 -6.92 0.47
CA ALA A 21 -27.17 -5.64 0.18
C ALA A 21 -28.56 -5.61 0.84
N THR A 22 -28.62 -5.06 2.04
CA THR A 22 -29.89 -4.66 2.66
C THR A 22 -29.88 -3.15 2.76
N ASP A 23 -30.74 -2.52 1.96
CA ASP A 23 -31.21 -1.17 2.18
C ASP A 23 -31.78 -1.05 3.60
N ALA A 24 -31.00 -0.51 4.50
CA ALA A 24 -31.48 0.09 5.74
C ALA A 24 -30.41 1.04 6.23
N ALA A 25 -30.51 2.29 5.81
CA ALA A 25 -29.80 3.38 6.45
C ALA A 25 -30.33 3.55 7.88
N ALA A 26 -29.77 2.78 8.82
CA ALA A 26 -29.88 3.09 10.22
C ALA A 26 -28.87 4.18 10.52
N GLU A 27 -29.33 5.41 10.70
CA GLU A 27 -28.53 6.50 11.27
C GLU A 27 -28.00 6.04 12.64
N SER A 28 -26.77 5.52 12.66
CA SER A 28 -26.08 5.29 13.92
C SER A 28 -25.67 6.64 14.49
N LYS A 29 -26.09 6.90 15.74
CA LYS A 29 -25.64 8.10 16.49
C LYS A 29 -24.11 8.16 16.47
N PRO A 30 -23.52 9.33 16.18
CA PRO A 30 -22.07 9.46 16.09
C PRO A 30 -21.43 9.09 17.44
N THR A 31 -20.60 8.07 17.44
CA THR A 31 -19.74 7.77 18.58
C THR A 31 -18.65 8.83 18.70
N LYS A 32 -18.13 9.02 19.91
CA LYS A 32 -17.13 10.05 20.27
C LYS A 32 -15.86 10.06 19.39
N TYR A 33 -15.67 9.06 18.54
CA TYR A 33 -14.54 8.87 17.63
C TYR A 33 -14.83 9.25 16.16
N ASN A 34 -16.06 9.66 15.83
CA ASN A 34 -16.40 10.17 14.48
C ASN A 34 -15.93 11.62 14.30
N LEU A 35 -14.62 11.86 14.47
CA LEU A 35 -14.02 13.17 14.24
C LEU A 35 -13.77 13.46 12.74
N CYS A 36 -13.88 12.50 11.85
CA CYS A 36 -13.78 12.69 10.42
C CYS A 36 -15.17 12.64 9.77
N ARG A 37 -15.81 13.81 9.64
CA ARG A 37 -17.08 13.97 8.91
C ARG A 37 -16.98 13.77 7.40
N LYS A 38 -15.80 13.45 6.88
CA LYS A 38 -15.56 13.03 5.49
C LYS A 38 -14.66 11.81 5.57
N HIS A 39 -15.15 10.68 5.14
CA HIS A 39 -14.31 9.50 4.98
C HIS A 39 -13.18 9.84 4.01
N PRO A 40 -11.93 9.46 4.30
CA PRO A 40 -10.87 9.55 3.31
C PRO A 40 -11.21 8.65 2.13
N THR A 41 -10.68 8.94 0.95
CA THR A 41 -10.64 7.94 -0.12
C THR A 41 -9.69 6.84 0.29
N ASP A 42 -10.03 5.60 -0.02
CA ASP A 42 -9.22 4.43 0.32
C ASP A 42 -9.14 3.49 -0.88
N GLY A 43 -7.96 3.04 -1.23
CA GLY A 43 -7.66 2.26 -2.43
C GLY A 43 -6.51 2.88 -3.25
N PRO A 44 -6.22 2.32 -4.46
CA PRO A 44 -6.92 1.20 -5.07
C PRO A 44 -6.52 -0.16 -4.46
N TYR A 45 -7.48 -1.03 -4.33
CA TYR A 45 -7.25 -2.45 -4.04
C TYR A 45 -7.38 -3.23 -5.34
N ILE A 46 -6.57 -4.27 -5.54
CA ILE A 46 -6.78 -5.27 -6.59
C ILE A 46 -7.29 -6.53 -5.92
N VAL A 47 -8.52 -6.90 -6.26
CA VAL A 47 -9.21 -8.05 -5.68
C VAL A 47 -9.39 -9.12 -6.75
N TYR A 48 -9.06 -10.36 -6.40
CA TYR A 48 -9.27 -11.51 -7.26
C TYR A 48 -10.44 -12.34 -6.72
N ASP A 49 -11.50 -12.38 -7.49
CA ASP A 49 -12.68 -13.18 -7.23
C ASP A 49 -12.70 -14.39 -8.16
N ALA A 50 -12.97 -15.58 -7.62
CA ALA A 50 -12.92 -16.81 -8.39
C ALA A 50 -13.98 -16.89 -9.51
N GLU A 51 -15.12 -16.18 -9.33
CA GLU A 51 -16.23 -16.18 -10.27
C GLU A 51 -16.23 -14.95 -11.19
N LYS A 52 -15.83 -13.80 -10.68
CA LYS A 52 -15.90 -12.49 -11.36
C LYS A 52 -14.58 -12.05 -11.98
N GLY A 53 -13.48 -12.74 -11.68
CA GLY A 53 -12.15 -12.37 -12.11
C GLY A 53 -11.54 -11.23 -11.27
N ALA A 54 -10.54 -10.54 -11.83
CA ALA A 54 -9.87 -9.45 -11.14
C ALA A 54 -10.64 -8.13 -11.30
N TYR A 55 -10.67 -7.32 -10.26
CA TYR A 55 -11.22 -5.98 -10.29
C TYR A 55 -10.47 -5.04 -9.35
N THR A 56 -10.49 -3.75 -9.67
CA THR A 56 -10.02 -2.70 -8.75
C THR A 56 -11.18 -2.22 -7.90
N ALA A 57 -10.91 -1.95 -6.63
CA ALA A 57 -11.89 -1.41 -5.70
C ALA A 57 -11.34 -0.15 -5.02
N VAL A 58 -12.14 0.90 -4.97
CA VAL A 58 -11.81 2.17 -4.31
C VAL A 58 -13.01 2.59 -3.48
N ALA A 59 -12.80 2.92 -2.21
CA ALA A 59 -13.81 3.58 -1.39
C ALA A 59 -13.76 5.10 -1.60
N ASP A 60 -14.90 5.70 -1.90
CA ASP A 60 -15.02 7.15 -2.06
C ASP A 60 -15.15 7.87 -0.70
N LYS A 61 -15.16 9.21 -0.73
CA LYS A 61 -15.31 10.07 0.46
C LYS A 61 -16.66 9.91 1.20
N ARG A 62 -17.57 9.12 0.66
CA ARG A 62 -18.87 8.78 1.26
C ARG A 62 -18.90 7.35 1.79
N GLY A 63 -17.80 6.61 1.60
CA GLY A 63 -17.70 5.19 1.97
C GLY A 63 -18.34 4.25 0.95
N HIS A 64 -18.71 4.73 -0.26
CA HIS A 64 -19.18 3.85 -1.30
C HIS A 64 -18.01 3.19 -1.99
N VAL A 65 -18.07 1.87 -2.14
CA VAL A 65 -17.06 1.11 -2.87
C VAL A 65 -17.39 1.12 -4.36
N LEU A 66 -16.47 1.66 -5.16
CA LEU A 66 -16.50 1.60 -6.61
C LEU A 66 -15.60 0.44 -7.04
N ALA A 67 -16.18 -0.55 -7.71
CA ALA A 67 -15.45 -1.67 -8.26
C ALA A 67 -15.50 -1.63 -9.79
N MET A 68 -14.34 -1.82 -10.44
CA MET A 68 -14.19 -1.85 -11.89
C MET A 68 -13.38 -3.07 -12.31
N PRO A 69 -13.73 -3.72 -13.45
CA PRO A 69 -12.90 -4.82 -13.97
C PRO A 69 -11.44 -4.36 -14.10
N TYR A 70 -10.52 -5.24 -13.72
CA TYR A 70 -9.09 -4.98 -13.82
C TYR A 70 -8.51 -5.78 -15.00
N ASP A 71 -7.92 -5.08 -15.94
CA ASP A 71 -7.38 -5.62 -17.18
C ASP A 71 -5.88 -5.95 -17.14
N GLY A 72 -5.24 -5.75 -15.99
CA GLY A 72 -3.79 -5.95 -15.83
C GLY A 72 -2.95 -4.70 -16.09
N GLY A 73 -3.57 -3.56 -16.37
CA GLY A 73 -2.89 -2.30 -16.63
C GLY A 73 -2.36 -1.59 -15.38
N ALA A 74 -1.84 -0.38 -15.59
CA ALA A 74 -1.40 0.47 -14.48
C ALA A 74 -2.59 0.92 -13.63
N VAL A 75 -2.39 0.95 -12.31
CA VAL A 75 -3.35 1.53 -11.37
C VAL A 75 -2.85 2.89 -10.89
N GLU A 76 -3.77 3.84 -10.79
CA GLU A 76 -3.50 5.15 -10.21
C GLU A 76 -3.57 5.08 -8.69
N VAL A 77 -2.51 5.52 -8.03
CA VAL A 77 -2.47 5.66 -6.59
C VAL A 77 -2.76 7.11 -6.22
N ARG A 78 -3.73 7.29 -5.33
CA ARG A 78 -4.16 8.59 -4.85
C ARG A 78 -4.05 8.67 -3.34
N SER A 79 -3.81 9.87 -2.81
CA SER A 79 -3.86 10.09 -1.37
C SER A 79 -5.29 9.96 -0.84
N SER A 80 -5.42 9.82 0.47
CA SER A 80 -6.69 9.88 1.20
C SER A 80 -7.48 11.17 0.94
N ARG A 81 -6.83 12.22 0.45
CA ARG A 81 -7.44 13.48 0.01
C ARG A 81 -7.80 13.52 -1.46
N ASP A 82 -7.64 12.37 -2.16
CA ASP A 82 -7.95 12.21 -3.57
C ASP A 82 -6.98 12.95 -4.52
N ALA A 83 -5.80 13.31 -4.06
CA ALA A 83 -4.75 13.83 -4.93
C ALA A 83 -4.01 12.68 -5.61
N TYR A 84 -3.83 12.78 -6.94
CA TYR A 84 -2.97 11.85 -7.67
C TYR A 84 -1.54 11.91 -7.12
N LEU A 85 -0.94 10.76 -6.90
CA LEU A 85 0.44 10.62 -6.47
C LEU A 85 1.30 10.03 -7.59
N PHE A 86 1.02 8.80 -7.99
CA PHE A 86 1.75 8.09 -9.03
C PHE A 86 0.90 6.96 -9.59
N SER A 87 1.39 6.34 -10.66
CA SER A 87 0.82 5.09 -11.18
C SER A 87 1.82 3.95 -10.99
N VAL A 88 1.30 2.75 -10.82
CA VAL A 88 2.08 1.53 -10.69
C VAL A 88 1.47 0.40 -11.52
N THR A 89 2.29 -0.32 -12.25
CA THR A 89 1.86 -1.53 -12.94
C THR A 89 2.17 -2.72 -12.04
N PRO A 90 1.16 -3.48 -11.63
CA PRO A 90 1.37 -4.68 -10.84
C PRO A 90 2.29 -5.70 -11.55
N HIS A 91 3.19 -6.26 -10.79
CA HIS A 91 4.17 -7.24 -11.26
C HIS A 91 4.22 -8.43 -10.30
N ALA A 92 4.80 -9.54 -10.76
CA ALA A 92 5.02 -10.68 -9.90
C ALA A 92 6.07 -10.33 -8.83
N VAL A 93 5.76 -10.66 -7.58
CA VAL A 93 6.71 -10.50 -6.46
C VAL A 93 7.38 -11.85 -6.22
N GLU A 94 8.70 -11.86 -6.27
CA GLU A 94 9.50 -13.01 -5.87
C GLU A 94 10.04 -12.77 -4.46
N ARG A 95 10.19 -13.87 -3.72
CA ARG A 95 10.80 -13.78 -2.40
C ARG A 95 12.26 -13.35 -2.54
N GLY A 96 12.61 -12.21 -1.98
CA GLY A 96 13.96 -11.72 -1.94
C GLY A 96 14.90 -12.63 -1.13
N PRO A 97 16.21 -12.48 -1.30
CA PRO A 97 17.20 -13.21 -0.51
C PRO A 97 17.18 -12.75 0.96
N TRP A 98 17.57 -13.64 1.87
CA TRP A 98 17.69 -13.32 3.30
C TRP A 98 18.87 -12.40 3.61
N GLU A 99 19.87 -12.41 2.75
CA GLU A 99 21.09 -11.61 2.86
C GLU A 99 21.24 -10.78 1.59
N LEU A 100 21.43 -9.50 1.77
CA LEU A 100 21.75 -8.58 0.70
C LEU A 100 23.26 -8.26 0.70
N PRO A 101 23.88 -8.12 -0.46
CA PRO A 101 25.26 -7.64 -0.53
C PRO A 101 25.36 -6.24 0.08
N GLN A 102 26.51 -5.91 0.64
CA GLN A 102 26.74 -4.58 1.17
C GLN A 102 26.65 -3.54 0.05
N ALA A 103 25.73 -2.59 0.20
CA ALA A 103 25.60 -1.46 -0.70
C ALA A 103 26.57 -0.32 -0.34
N PRO A 104 26.89 0.56 -1.30
CA PRO A 104 27.69 1.76 -1.03
C PRO A 104 27.05 2.69 0.02
N LYS A 105 25.71 2.77 0.01
CA LYS A 105 24.93 3.52 1.00
C LYS A 105 23.71 2.72 1.41
N LEU A 106 23.38 2.81 2.69
CA LEU A 106 22.18 2.25 3.29
C LEU A 106 21.39 3.38 3.95
N PHE A 107 20.12 3.55 3.54
CA PHE A 107 19.18 4.43 4.19
C PHE A 107 18.18 3.58 4.98
N VAL A 108 18.10 3.82 6.29
CA VAL A 108 17.18 3.08 7.18
C VAL A 108 16.21 4.09 7.80
N THR A 109 14.93 3.76 7.76
CA THR A 109 13.86 4.54 8.40
C THR A 109 12.78 3.61 8.92
N SER A 110 11.83 4.13 9.69
CA SER A 110 10.80 3.37 10.37
C SER A 110 9.57 4.24 10.60
N ASP A 111 8.44 3.59 10.95
CA ASP A 111 7.24 4.21 11.52
C ASP A 111 6.58 5.32 10.67
N PRO A 112 6.35 5.14 9.38
CA PRO A 112 5.66 6.16 8.58
C PRO A 112 4.17 6.29 8.91
N HIS A 113 3.56 5.27 9.51
CA HIS A 113 2.21 5.29 10.09
C HIS A 113 1.16 6.02 9.25
N GLY A 114 1.07 5.71 7.96
CA GLY A 114 0.08 6.33 7.08
C GLY A 114 0.33 7.80 6.76
N ASP A 115 1.50 8.37 7.09
CA ASP A 115 1.90 9.73 6.71
C ASP A 115 2.76 9.71 5.44
N PHE A 116 2.09 9.55 4.31
CA PHE A 116 2.75 9.51 3.00
C PHE A 116 3.59 10.75 2.72
N GLN A 117 3.06 11.94 3.05
CA GLN A 117 3.73 13.19 2.72
C GLN A 117 5.05 13.34 3.45
N SER A 118 5.08 13.08 4.75
CA SER A 118 6.32 13.17 5.55
C SER A 118 7.33 12.12 5.09
N PHE A 119 6.88 10.90 4.85
CA PHE A 119 7.74 9.82 4.38
C PHE A 119 8.35 10.12 3.00
N ALA A 120 7.52 10.52 2.03
CA ALA A 120 8.00 10.87 0.70
C ALA A 120 8.97 12.06 0.72
N THR A 121 8.68 13.10 1.53
CA THR A 121 9.56 14.25 1.71
C THR A 121 10.91 13.84 2.28
N LEU A 122 10.93 12.93 3.27
CA LEU A 122 12.15 12.37 3.83
C LEU A 122 12.99 11.66 2.76
N LEU A 123 12.37 10.76 1.99
CA LEU A 123 13.05 10.02 0.93
C LEU A 123 13.58 10.93 -0.17
N GLN A 124 12.82 11.96 -0.56
CA GLN A 124 13.23 12.96 -1.55
C GLN A 124 14.42 13.80 -1.04
N ALA A 125 14.37 14.25 0.20
CA ALA A 125 15.45 15.05 0.80
C ALA A 125 16.80 14.31 0.83
N HIS A 126 16.76 12.98 0.92
CA HIS A 126 17.94 12.12 0.91
C HIS A 126 18.27 11.53 -0.47
N GLY A 127 17.54 11.92 -1.51
CA GLY A 127 17.77 11.46 -2.88
C GLY A 127 17.47 9.98 -3.10
N VAL A 128 16.64 9.38 -2.23
CA VAL A 128 16.21 7.99 -2.39
C VAL A 128 15.18 7.88 -3.51
N ILE A 129 14.29 8.85 -3.59
CA ILE A 129 13.31 8.98 -4.68
C ILE A 129 13.37 10.39 -5.30
N ASP A 130 12.93 10.52 -6.54
CA ASP A 130 12.76 11.79 -7.22
C ASP A 130 11.40 12.46 -6.89
N SER A 131 11.17 13.66 -7.47
CA SER A 131 9.90 14.38 -7.31
C SER A 131 8.69 13.66 -7.91
N GLY A 132 8.89 12.66 -8.76
CA GLY A 132 7.86 11.80 -9.33
C GLY A 132 7.69 10.47 -8.58
N TYR A 133 8.25 10.38 -7.37
CA TYR A 133 8.23 9.17 -6.54
C TYR A 133 8.89 7.95 -7.20
N ARG A 134 9.90 8.16 -8.05
CA ARG A 134 10.67 7.10 -8.68
C ARG A 134 11.99 6.90 -7.97
N TRP A 135 12.50 5.68 -7.99
CA TRP A 135 13.81 5.37 -7.44
C TRP A 135 14.91 6.21 -8.08
N SER A 136 15.70 6.88 -7.27
CA SER A 136 16.84 7.70 -7.70
C SER A 136 18.12 7.40 -6.93
N TYR A 137 18.12 6.33 -6.13
CA TYR A 137 19.23 6.00 -5.22
C TYR A 137 20.27 5.06 -5.86
N GLY A 138 20.11 4.70 -7.13
CA GLY A 138 21.03 3.83 -7.86
C GLY A 138 21.13 2.43 -7.23
N ASN A 139 22.35 1.94 -7.08
CA ASN A 139 22.65 0.63 -6.49
C ASN A 139 22.74 0.65 -4.95
N ASN A 140 22.18 1.66 -4.29
CA ASN A 140 22.12 1.75 -2.84
C ASN A 140 20.89 1.01 -2.28
N GLN A 141 20.74 1.02 -0.97
CA GLN A 141 19.68 0.27 -0.29
C GLN A 141 18.81 1.19 0.59
N LEU A 142 17.51 0.95 0.54
CA LEU A 142 16.51 1.48 1.47
C LEU A 142 15.98 0.33 2.32
N VAL A 143 15.94 0.51 3.63
CA VAL A 143 15.25 -0.40 4.55
C VAL A 143 14.25 0.38 5.37
N VAL A 144 12.99 -0.03 5.31
CA VAL A 144 11.90 0.47 6.17
C VAL A 144 11.61 -0.59 7.22
N ILE A 145 11.79 -0.23 8.50
CA ILE A 145 11.63 -1.15 9.63
C ILE A 145 10.17 -1.13 10.11
N GLY A 146 9.23 -1.42 9.19
CA GLY A 146 7.82 -1.60 9.51
C GLY A 146 7.06 -0.37 9.98
N ASP A 147 5.92 -0.65 10.58
CA ASP A 147 4.95 0.29 11.13
C ASP A 147 4.42 1.29 10.09
N ILE A 148 4.01 0.77 8.92
CA ILE A 148 3.28 1.53 7.91
C ILE A 148 1.83 1.74 8.33
N PHE A 149 1.25 0.73 9.00
CA PHE A 149 -0.14 0.73 9.41
C PHE A 149 -0.42 1.65 10.60
N ASP A 150 -1.72 2.02 10.73
CA ASP A 150 -2.29 2.82 11.81
C ASP A 150 -1.95 4.32 11.75
N ARG A 151 -2.72 5.11 12.51
CA ARG A 151 -2.62 6.55 12.77
C ARG A 151 -2.97 7.46 11.58
N GLY A 152 -2.23 7.39 10.48
CA GLY A 152 -2.51 8.17 9.27
C GLY A 152 -3.45 7.45 8.30
N TYR A 153 -3.89 8.17 7.26
CA TYR A 153 -4.87 7.66 6.31
C TYR A 153 -4.25 7.17 5.00
N ASP A 154 -2.98 7.43 4.76
CA ASP A 154 -2.30 7.09 3.51
C ASP A 154 -1.49 5.78 3.62
N VAL A 155 -1.99 4.80 4.38
CA VAL A 155 -1.35 3.49 4.54
C VAL A 155 -1.20 2.79 3.20
N LEU A 156 -2.29 2.71 2.42
CA LEU A 156 -2.26 2.01 1.13
C LEU A 156 -1.36 2.70 0.09
N PRO A 157 -1.36 4.04 -0.03
CA PRO A 157 -0.36 4.75 -0.83
C PRO A 157 1.09 4.44 -0.45
N LEU A 158 1.39 4.30 0.84
CA LEU A 158 2.73 3.89 1.31
C LEU A 158 3.10 2.47 0.88
N LEU A 159 2.16 1.53 1.01
CA LEU A 159 2.36 0.15 0.57
C LEU A 159 2.59 0.08 -0.96
N TRP A 160 1.80 0.82 -1.75
CA TRP A 160 2.00 0.92 -3.18
C TRP A 160 3.34 1.55 -3.55
N LEU A 161 3.77 2.57 -2.80
CA LEU A 161 5.09 3.17 -3.00
C LEU A 161 6.20 2.15 -2.74
N MET A 162 6.16 1.44 -1.62
CA MET A 162 7.18 0.43 -1.31
C MET A 162 7.19 -0.69 -2.37
N TYR A 163 6.03 -1.20 -2.77
CA TYR A 163 5.90 -2.19 -3.83
C TYR A 163 6.54 -1.73 -5.15
N LYS A 164 6.30 -0.47 -5.55
CA LYS A 164 6.89 0.14 -6.73
C LYS A 164 8.40 0.27 -6.60
N LEU A 165 8.88 0.77 -5.46
CA LEU A 165 10.31 1.01 -5.22
C LEU A 165 11.10 -0.30 -5.13
N GLU A 166 10.51 -1.38 -4.67
CA GLU A 166 11.15 -2.71 -4.63
C GLU A 166 11.61 -3.14 -6.03
N GLN A 167 10.72 -3.02 -7.03
CA GLN A 167 11.06 -3.34 -8.42
C GLN A 167 12.05 -2.35 -9.01
N GLU A 168 11.80 -1.05 -8.87
CA GLU A 168 12.65 -0.02 -9.45
C GLU A 168 14.08 -0.03 -8.87
N ALA A 169 14.21 -0.34 -7.58
CA ALA A 169 15.50 -0.50 -6.94
C ALA A 169 16.25 -1.71 -7.50
N ALA A 170 15.56 -2.85 -7.65
CA ALA A 170 16.14 -4.06 -8.23
C ALA A 170 16.63 -3.82 -9.66
N ASP A 171 15.85 -3.13 -10.48
CA ASP A 171 16.20 -2.76 -11.86
C ASP A 171 17.43 -1.85 -11.91
N ALA A 172 17.66 -1.03 -10.87
CA ALA A 172 18.84 -0.16 -10.73
C ALA A 172 20.04 -0.85 -10.06
N GLY A 173 19.93 -2.14 -9.71
CA GLY A 173 20.97 -2.90 -9.01
C GLY A 173 21.07 -2.57 -7.52
N GLY A 174 20.05 -1.91 -6.95
CA GLY A 174 19.90 -1.62 -5.54
C GLY A 174 18.86 -2.52 -4.87
N ALA A 175 18.34 -2.09 -3.73
CA ALA A 175 17.24 -2.77 -3.05
C ALA A 175 16.39 -1.80 -2.24
N ALA A 176 15.08 -2.01 -2.24
CA ALA A 176 14.17 -1.43 -1.27
C ALA A 176 13.49 -2.57 -0.50
N VAL A 177 13.56 -2.52 0.81
CA VAL A 177 13.09 -3.60 1.69
C VAL A 177 12.13 -3.01 2.71
N LEU A 178 10.97 -3.65 2.84
CA LEU A 178 10.02 -3.39 3.91
C LEU A 178 10.01 -4.58 4.87
N LEU A 179 10.36 -4.32 6.12
CA LEU A 179 10.22 -5.28 7.20
C LEU A 179 8.85 -5.12 7.87
N LEU A 180 8.43 -6.14 8.60
CA LEU A 180 7.18 -6.06 9.37
C LEU A 180 7.48 -5.52 10.77
N GLY A 181 6.78 -4.47 11.16
CA GLY A 181 6.78 -3.96 12.53
C GLY A 181 5.67 -4.62 13.37
N ASN A 182 5.45 -4.09 14.57
CA ASN A 182 4.40 -4.63 15.44
C ASN A 182 2.99 -4.30 14.93
N HIS A 183 2.78 -3.17 14.26
CA HIS A 183 1.48 -2.82 13.68
C HIS A 183 1.09 -3.74 12.53
N GLU A 184 2.03 -4.13 11.67
CA GLU A 184 1.78 -5.17 10.66
C GLU A 184 1.46 -6.51 11.34
N GLY A 185 2.16 -6.85 12.43
CA GLY A 185 1.90 -8.06 13.22
C GLY A 185 0.48 -8.08 13.80
N MET A 186 -0.01 -6.95 14.31
CA MET A 186 -1.38 -6.82 14.83
C MET A 186 -2.41 -7.02 13.70
N VAL A 187 -2.25 -6.36 12.57
CA VAL A 187 -3.14 -6.54 11.41
C VAL A 187 -3.18 -8.00 10.94
N LEU A 188 -2.02 -8.66 10.91
CA LEU A 188 -1.92 -10.08 10.53
C LEU A 188 -2.58 -11.01 11.57
N ALA A 189 -2.63 -10.61 12.83
CA ALA A 189 -3.30 -11.34 13.91
C ALA A 189 -4.82 -11.09 13.94
N GLY A 190 -5.31 -10.09 13.22
CA GLY A 190 -6.72 -9.71 13.17
C GLY A 190 -7.15 -8.75 14.29
N ASP A 191 -6.21 -8.00 14.83
CA ASP A 191 -6.45 -6.97 15.85
C ASP A 191 -6.75 -5.60 15.18
#